data_0d30f93dbb454efdadc9b00a561eb1a2
#
_entry.id   0d30f93dbb454efdadc9b00a561eb1a2
#
_cell.length_a   1.000
_cell.length_b   1.000
_cell.length_c   1.000
_cell.angle_alpha   90.00
_cell.angle_beta   90.00
_cell.angle_gamma   90.00
#
_symmetry.space_group_name_H-M   'P 1'
#
loop_
_entity.id
_entity.type
_entity.pdbx_description
1 polymer ?
#
loop_
_entity_poly.entity_id
_entity_poly.type
_entity_poly.pdbx_seq_one_letter_code
_entity_poly.pdbx_strand_id
1 'polypeptide(L)'
;MHKIRRRNILKYARRRFNCDIVAAFNPENIFYLTGFWGEGIAICNDEGKTTLITPRLEADRASNTSKDCDIVPAERGSKLISHFLSAVNNKKTCVDCIDYSIFRMVQQRLDSHQILLSNSKPFYEARMIKDEKEISCISKTANILDKLYETCTEKIKEGLSERELQAKLIYEAMKMGASPPSYKWTLDPLIIASGPNGAQPHAQISDRKFRSGDMIVVDLTLRHEEYIADATRTFGLGAISSDKIKVYNVVRESQESGVKAVSEHMTCGDIDHICRQAITQSGFNKSFVHATGHGIGLEVHEPPWIRGKNQQKLKSNMSVTVEPGIYLQDRFGVRIEDSVVVSKGVKNLCQFTKDLVVKG
;
A
#
# COMPACT_ATOMS: atom_id res chain seq x y z
N MET A 1 21.94 5.05 -0.89
CA MET A 1 20.57 4.48 -0.73
C MET A 1 20.33 3.34 -1.72
N HIS A 2 20.16 3.57 -3.02
CA HIS A 2 19.88 2.50 -4.00
C HIS A 2 20.91 1.36 -4.01
N LYS A 3 22.20 1.62 -3.81
CA LYS A 3 23.24 0.58 -3.70
C LYS A 3 22.96 -0.41 -2.56
N ILE A 4 22.46 0.05 -1.41
CA ILE A 4 22.10 -0.80 -0.27
C ILE A 4 20.87 -1.65 -0.62
N ARG A 5 19.84 -1.05 -1.24
CA ARG A 5 18.62 -1.73 -1.68
C ARG A 5 18.97 -2.86 -2.66
N ARG A 6 19.78 -2.59 -3.68
CA ARG A 6 20.25 -3.58 -4.67
C ARG A 6 20.97 -4.75 -4.01
N ARG A 7 21.89 -4.46 -3.07
CA ARG A 7 22.63 -5.48 -2.32
C ARG A 7 21.69 -6.37 -1.53
N ASN A 8 20.66 -5.81 -0.88
CA ASN A 8 19.70 -6.56 -0.07
C ASN A 8 18.87 -7.50 -0.95
N ILE A 9 18.38 -7.03 -2.11
CA ILE A 9 17.61 -7.86 -3.04
C ILE A 9 18.47 -9.02 -3.57
N LEU A 10 19.68 -8.72 -4.04
CA LEU A 10 20.61 -9.73 -4.57
C LEU A 10 20.98 -10.77 -3.51
N LYS A 11 21.27 -10.31 -2.27
CA LYS A 11 21.57 -11.21 -1.16
C LYS A 11 20.43 -12.19 -0.91
N TYR A 12 19.17 -11.73 -0.93
CA TYR A 12 18.01 -12.56 -0.77
C TYR A 12 17.80 -13.50 -1.97
N ALA A 13 17.89 -12.98 -3.20
CA ALA A 13 17.75 -13.77 -4.42
C ALA A 13 18.78 -14.91 -4.49
N ARG A 14 20.04 -14.65 -4.13
CA ARG A 14 21.09 -15.68 -4.05
C ARG A 14 20.79 -16.74 -2.99
N ARG A 15 20.49 -16.31 -1.77
CA ARG A 15 20.32 -17.23 -0.64
C ARG A 15 19.11 -18.16 -0.79
N ARG A 16 18.03 -17.70 -1.41
CA ARG A 16 16.75 -18.41 -1.46
C ARG A 16 16.47 -19.08 -2.81
N PHE A 17 16.99 -18.50 -3.90
CA PHE A 17 16.66 -18.91 -5.25
C PHE A 17 17.88 -19.26 -6.09
N ASN A 18 19.09 -19.08 -5.54
CA ASN A 18 20.35 -19.25 -6.26
C ASN A 18 20.39 -18.45 -7.56
N CYS A 19 19.90 -17.20 -7.54
CA CYS A 19 19.90 -16.28 -8.67
C CYS A 19 21.04 -15.29 -8.57
N ASP A 20 21.75 -15.08 -9.70
CA ASP A 20 22.86 -14.15 -9.83
C ASP A 20 22.39 -12.75 -10.23
N ILE A 21 21.25 -12.68 -10.90
CA ILE A 21 20.65 -11.45 -11.42
C ILE A 21 19.23 -11.31 -10.87
N VAL A 22 18.83 -10.07 -10.59
CA VAL A 22 17.43 -9.70 -10.41
C VAL A 22 17.04 -8.68 -11.48
N ALA A 23 15.82 -8.83 -12.02
CA ALA A 23 15.29 -7.89 -13.00
C ALA A 23 13.87 -7.48 -12.64
N ALA A 24 13.64 -6.17 -12.63
CA ALA A 24 12.36 -5.56 -12.35
C ALA A 24 11.66 -5.14 -13.63
N PHE A 25 10.40 -5.56 -13.76
CA PHE A 25 9.46 -5.17 -14.81
C PHE A 25 8.35 -4.26 -14.24
N ASN A 26 8.03 -4.42 -12.95
CA ASN A 26 7.01 -3.62 -12.30
C ASN A 26 7.56 -2.23 -11.95
N PRO A 27 6.80 -1.14 -12.21
CA PRO A 27 7.25 0.23 -11.99
C PRO A 27 7.74 0.50 -10.56
N GLU A 28 7.11 -0.08 -9.55
CA GLU A 28 7.48 0.04 -8.14
C GLU A 28 8.90 -0.50 -7.89
N ASN A 29 9.21 -1.65 -8.48
CA ASN A 29 10.51 -2.29 -8.32
C ASN A 29 11.58 -1.66 -9.21
N ILE A 30 11.22 -1.15 -10.40
CA ILE A 30 12.10 -0.31 -11.23
C ILE A 30 12.50 0.93 -10.42
N PHE A 31 11.53 1.64 -9.85
CA PHE A 31 11.79 2.80 -9.00
C PHE A 31 12.66 2.44 -7.78
N TYR A 32 12.38 1.34 -7.11
CA TYR A 32 13.15 0.90 -5.94
C TYR A 32 14.63 0.67 -6.27
N LEU A 33 14.91 0.10 -7.47
CA LEU A 33 16.27 -0.15 -7.94
C LEU A 33 16.96 1.10 -8.46
N THR A 34 16.23 2.00 -9.14
CA THR A 34 16.85 3.04 -9.99
C THR A 34 16.48 4.47 -9.59
N GLY A 35 15.35 4.69 -8.94
CA GLY A 35 14.74 6.00 -8.71
C GLY A 35 13.91 6.51 -9.90
N PHE A 36 13.80 5.73 -10.99
CA PHE A 36 12.97 6.05 -12.14
C PHE A 36 11.61 5.35 -12.03
N TRP A 37 10.54 6.11 -12.11
CA TRP A 37 9.18 5.59 -12.19
C TRP A 37 8.68 5.67 -13.62
N GLY A 38 8.64 4.55 -14.32
CA GLY A 38 8.20 4.51 -15.72
C GLY A 38 8.35 3.15 -16.37
N GLU A 39 8.12 3.12 -17.69
CA GLU A 39 8.21 1.91 -18.50
C GLU A 39 9.68 1.52 -18.72
N GLY A 40 10.00 0.27 -18.45
CA GLY A 40 11.36 -0.26 -18.67
C GLY A 40 11.58 -1.62 -18.03
N ILE A 41 12.85 -2.04 -18.05
CA ILE A 41 13.34 -3.24 -17.36
C ILE A 41 14.62 -2.85 -16.62
N ALA A 42 14.61 -2.88 -15.31
CA ALA A 42 15.78 -2.60 -14.50
C ALA A 42 16.48 -3.92 -14.12
N ILE A 43 17.73 -4.07 -14.50
CA ILE A 43 18.53 -5.28 -14.27
C ILE A 43 19.63 -4.94 -13.27
N CYS A 44 19.73 -5.70 -12.18
CA CYS A 44 20.81 -5.61 -11.22
C CYS A 44 21.62 -6.91 -11.26
N ASN A 45 22.90 -6.83 -11.64
CA ASN A 45 23.78 -7.97 -11.72
C ASN A 45 24.45 -8.30 -10.38
N ASP A 46 25.23 -9.37 -10.36
CA ASP A 46 25.91 -9.92 -9.18
C ASP A 46 26.93 -8.96 -8.53
N GLU A 47 27.43 -7.98 -9.24
CA GLU A 47 28.31 -6.93 -8.73
C GLU A 47 27.53 -5.73 -8.16
N GLY A 48 26.19 -5.74 -8.30
CA GLY A 48 25.31 -4.63 -7.91
C GLY A 48 25.26 -3.50 -8.96
N LYS A 49 25.87 -3.69 -10.13
CA LYS A 49 25.72 -2.78 -11.26
C LYS A 49 24.28 -2.89 -11.78
N THR A 50 23.69 -1.76 -12.07
CA THR A 50 22.29 -1.69 -12.53
C THR A 50 22.21 -1.06 -13.89
N THR A 51 21.43 -1.69 -14.78
CA THR A 51 21.11 -1.18 -16.11
C THR A 51 19.59 -1.03 -16.21
N LEU A 52 19.12 0.13 -16.67
CA LEU A 52 17.73 0.39 -16.99
C LEU A 52 17.58 0.42 -18.52
N ILE A 53 16.89 -0.58 -19.06
CA ILE A 53 16.48 -0.63 -20.44
C ILE A 53 15.12 0.03 -20.52
N THR A 54 14.98 1.11 -21.30
CA THR A 54 13.73 1.89 -21.35
C THR A 54 13.42 2.33 -22.78
N PRO A 55 12.15 2.59 -23.13
CA PRO A 55 11.79 3.15 -24.42
C PRO A 55 12.53 4.46 -24.69
N ARG A 56 12.93 4.69 -25.97
CA ARG A 56 13.62 5.93 -26.37
C ARG A 56 12.92 7.19 -25.89
N LEU A 57 11.56 7.20 -25.93
CA LEU A 57 10.76 8.35 -25.49
C LEU A 57 10.87 8.65 -23.98
N GLU A 58 11.31 7.68 -23.17
CA GLU A 58 11.52 7.83 -21.73
C GLU A 58 13.00 8.09 -21.36
N ALA A 59 13.92 7.99 -22.31
CA ALA A 59 15.36 7.97 -22.04
C ALA A 59 15.86 9.23 -21.33
N ASP A 60 15.42 10.41 -21.76
CA ASP A 60 15.83 11.69 -21.17
C ASP A 60 15.30 11.80 -19.73
N ARG A 61 14.04 11.43 -19.49
CA ARG A 61 13.44 11.43 -18.15
C ARG A 61 14.14 10.41 -17.25
N ALA A 62 14.43 9.23 -17.77
CA ALA A 62 15.17 8.19 -17.07
C ALA A 62 16.59 8.67 -16.69
N SER A 63 17.31 9.31 -17.61
CA SER A 63 18.66 9.84 -17.37
C SER A 63 18.67 10.93 -16.28
N ASN A 64 17.65 11.78 -16.24
CA ASN A 64 17.55 12.87 -15.28
C ASN A 64 17.14 12.41 -13.87
N THR A 65 16.37 11.31 -13.75
CA THR A 65 15.80 10.87 -12.46
C THR A 65 16.52 9.68 -11.87
N SER A 66 17.10 8.80 -12.70
CA SER A 66 17.78 7.59 -12.23
C SER A 66 19.04 7.87 -11.42
N LYS A 67 19.36 6.97 -10.51
CA LYS A 67 20.53 7.07 -9.64
C LYS A 67 21.44 5.85 -9.78
N ASP A 68 22.71 6.11 -10.06
CA ASP A 68 23.76 5.07 -10.12
C ASP A 68 23.37 3.88 -11.04
N CYS A 69 22.82 4.13 -12.22
CA CYS A 69 22.51 3.08 -13.19
C CYS A 69 22.79 3.54 -14.62
N ASP A 70 23.14 2.60 -15.49
CA ASP A 70 23.32 2.83 -16.91
C ASP A 70 21.96 2.83 -17.61
N ILE A 71 21.73 3.78 -18.51
CA ILE A 71 20.48 3.86 -19.29
C ILE A 71 20.74 3.30 -20.70
N VAL A 72 19.91 2.36 -21.11
CA VAL A 72 19.93 1.76 -22.45
C VAL A 72 18.59 2.05 -23.15
N PRO A 73 18.56 3.07 -24.02
CA PRO A 73 17.36 3.34 -24.83
C PRO A 73 17.12 2.23 -25.86
N ALA A 74 15.88 1.76 -25.96
CA ALA A 74 15.47 0.73 -26.91
C ALA A 74 14.11 1.07 -27.55
N GLU A 75 13.78 0.42 -28.66
CA GLU A 75 12.44 0.43 -29.18
C GLU A 75 11.51 -0.41 -28.30
N ARG A 76 10.25 -0.01 -28.19
CA ARG A 76 9.23 -0.75 -27.41
C ARG A 76 9.05 -2.19 -27.91
N GLY A 77 8.51 -3.04 -27.04
CA GLY A 77 8.15 -4.42 -27.36
C GLY A 77 9.36 -5.34 -27.49
N SER A 78 9.48 -5.99 -28.63
CA SER A 78 10.49 -7.07 -28.85
C SER A 78 11.93 -6.62 -28.70
N LYS A 79 12.25 -5.35 -28.98
CA LYS A 79 13.62 -4.81 -28.84
C LYS A 79 14.01 -4.63 -27.39
N LEU A 80 13.11 -4.12 -26.52
CA LEU A 80 13.32 -4.08 -25.07
C LEU A 80 13.67 -5.48 -24.53
N ILE A 81 12.88 -6.49 -24.93
CA ILE A 81 13.11 -7.87 -24.53
C ILE A 81 14.45 -8.41 -25.06
N SER A 82 14.85 -8.08 -26.30
CA SER A 82 16.12 -8.53 -26.85
C SER A 82 17.32 -7.97 -26.07
N HIS A 83 17.28 -6.68 -25.69
CA HIS A 83 18.29 -6.08 -24.82
C HIS A 83 18.34 -6.74 -23.44
N PHE A 84 17.17 -7.04 -22.86
CA PHE A 84 17.08 -7.77 -21.59
C PHE A 84 17.75 -9.14 -21.69
N LEU A 85 17.41 -9.94 -22.71
CA LEU A 85 17.96 -11.28 -22.91
C LEU A 85 19.49 -11.25 -23.10
N SER A 86 19.99 -10.29 -23.85
CA SER A 86 21.45 -10.08 -24.01
C SER A 86 22.13 -9.73 -22.68
N ALA A 87 21.49 -8.94 -21.84
CA ALA A 87 22.04 -8.50 -20.56
C ALA A 87 22.07 -9.60 -19.48
N VAL A 88 21.11 -10.52 -19.51
CA VAL A 88 21.03 -11.62 -18.52
C VAL A 88 21.87 -12.85 -18.89
N ASN A 89 22.38 -12.89 -20.06
CA ASN A 89 23.28 -13.88 -20.69
C ASN A 89 23.70 -15.06 -19.79
N ASN A 90 23.10 -16.24 -19.99
CA ASN A 90 23.42 -17.51 -19.32
C ASN A 90 23.42 -17.51 -17.77
N LYS A 91 22.97 -16.44 -17.12
CA LYS A 91 22.89 -16.33 -15.66
C LYS A 91 21.48 -16.60 -15.18
N LYS A 92 21.36 -17.30 -14.05
CA LYS A 92 20.10 -17.54 -13.40
C LYS A 92 19.51 -16.22 -12.88
N THR A 93 18.36 -15.84 -13.43
CA THR A 93 17.73 -14.55 -13.20
C THR A 93 16.39 -14.68 -12.52
N CYS A 94 16.19 -13.88 -11.47
CA CYS A 94 14.91 -13.75 -10.79
C CYS A 94 14.20 -12.48 -11.28
N VAL A 95 12.95 -12.61 -11.74
CA VAL A 95 12.17 -11.49 -12.29
C VAL A 95 10.87 -11.32 -11.51
N ASP A 96 10.38 -10.11 -11.42
CA ASP A 96 9.09 -9.77 -10.82
C ASP A 96 7.93 -9.72 -11.83
N CYS A 97 8.19 -10.20 -13.07
CA CYS A 97 7.22 -10.15 -14.15
C CYS A 97 5.97 -10.98 -13.81
N ILE A 98 4.85 -10.28 -13.60
CA ILE A 98 3.53 -10.87 -13.33
C ILE A 98 2.67 -10.99 -14.60
N ASP A 99 3.06 -10.31 -15.69
CA ASP A 99 2.40 -10.44 -16.97
C ASP A 99 2.80 -11.76 -17.63
N TYR A 100 1.84 -12.67 -17.74
CA TYR A 100 2.07 -14.00 -18.27
C TYR A 100 2.50 -13.96 -19.76
N SER A 101 1.98 -13.05 -20.55
CA SER A 101 2.31 -12.93 -21.97
C SER A 101 3.75 -12.49 -22.16
N ILE A 102 4.19 -11.48 -21.40
CA ILE A 102 5.58 -11.01 -21.41
C ILE A 102 6.51 -12.12 -20.91
N PHE A 103 6.16 -12.74 -19.78
CA PHE A 103 6.97 -13.83 -19.22
C PHE A 103 7.14 -14.99 -20.20
N ARG A 104 6.07 -15.44 -20.86
CA ARG A 104 6.10 -16.49 -21.88
C ARG A 104 6.94 -16.08 -23.09
N MET A 105 6.79 -14.85 -23.57
CA MET A 105 7.58 -14.33 -24.68
C MET A 105 9.08 -14.35 -24.37
N VAL A 106 9.46 -13.95 -23.18
CA VAL A 106 10.84 -13.99 -22.69
C VAL A 106 11.33 -15.44 -22.61
N GLN A 107 10.55 -16.31 -21.95
CA GLN A 107 10.89 -17.74 -21.75
C GLN A 107 11.11 -18.49 -23.07
N GLN A 108 10.30 -18.22 -24.09
CA GLN A 108 10.43 -18.85 -25.42
C GLN A 108 11.69 -18.46 -26.19
N ARG A 109 12.35 -17.35 -25.81
CA ARG A 109 13.56 -16.85 -26.46
C ARG A 109 14.83 -17.13 -25.66
N LEU A 110 14.70 -17.76 -24.50
CA LEU A 110 15.86 -18.19 -23.70
C LEU A 110 16.45 -19.46 -24.27
N ASP A 111 17.77 -19.55 -24.28
CA ASP A 111 18.48 -20.78 -24.56
C ASP A 111 18.26 -21.80 -23.43
N SER A 112 18.45 -23.09 -23.73
CA SER A 112 18.20 -24.20 -22.80
C SER A 112 18.97 -24.13 -21.47
N HIS A 113 20.04 -23.34 -21.43
CA HIS A 113 20.90 -23.15 -20.25
C HIS A 113 20.49 -21.92 -19.40
N GLN A 114 19.62 -21.06 -19.90
CA GLN A 114 19.17 -19.86 -19.20
C GLN A 114 17.96 -20.19 -18.31
N ILE A 115 18.06 -19.84 -17.05
CA ILE A 115 16.99 -20.09 -16.08
C ILE A 115 16.37 -18.74 -15.66
N LEU A 116 15.10 -18.56 -15.99
CA LEU A 116 14.28 -17.44 -15.55
C LEU A 116 13.27 -17.88 -14.49
N LEU A 117 13.31 -17.25 -13.34
CA LEU A 117 12.35 -17.50 -12.26
C LEU A 117 11.45 -16.27 -12.09
N SER A 118 10.15 -16.42 -12.36
CA SER A 118 9.17 -15.40 -12.00
C SER A 118 8.89 -15.45 -10.50
N ASN A 119 9.47 -14.51 -9.75
CA ASN A 119 9.32 -14.45 -8.30
C ASN A 119 9.58 -13.06 -7.74
N SER A 120 8.53 -12.39 -7.27
CA SER A 120 8.60 -11.06 -6.66
C SER A 120 9.13 -11.06 -5.22
N LYS A 121 9.30 -12.24 -4.56
CA LYS A 121 9.75 -12.30 -3.17
C LYS A 121 11.04 -11.56 -2.87
N PRO A 122 12.11 -11.59 -3.71
CA PRO A 122 13.32 -10.83 -3.43
C PRO A 122 13.06 -9.33 -3.26
N PHE A 123 12.17 -8.79 -4.05
CA PHE A 123 11.77 -7.38 -3.98
C PHE A 123 10.95 -7.10 -2.73
N TYR A 124 9.95 -7.89 -2.46
CA TYR A 124 9.10 -7.74 -1.27
C TYR A 124 9.89 -7.87 0.03
N GLU A 125 10.80 -8.84 0.13
CA GLU A 125 11.65 -8.99 1.32
C GLU A 125 12.56 -7.77 1.55
N ALA A 126 13.09 -7.18 0.49
CA ALA A 126 13.92 -5.99 0.61
C ALA A 126 13.09 -4.73 0.94
N ARG A 127 11.91 -4.57 0.33
CA ARG A 127 11.00 -3.43 0.51
C ARG A 127 10.27 -3.46 1.85
N MET A 128 10.12 -4.66 2.44
CA MET A 128 9.42 -4.84 3.72
C MET A 128 10.09 -4.03 4.84
N ILE A 129 11.42 -3.93 4.85
CA ILE A 129 12.19 -3.12 5.81
C ILE A 129 12.53 -1.79 5.16
N LYS A 130 11.87 -0.73 5.60
CA LYS A 130 12.02 0.63 5.07
C LYS A 130 13.32 1.27 5.55
N ASP A 131 13.98 2.00 4.68
CA ASP A 131 15.04 2.92 5.09
C ASP A 131 14.42 4.24 5.66
N GLU A 132 15.26 5.09 6.27
CA GLU A 132 14.80 6.34 6.89
C GLU A 132 14.11 7.28 5.91
N LYS A 133 14.57 7.31 4.65
CA LYS A 133 13.97 8.15 3.60
C LYS A 133 12.58 7.63 3.22
N GLU A 134 12.40 6.31 3.09
CA GLU A 134 11.11 5.69 2.83
C GLU A 134 10.12 6.00 3.94
N ILE A 135 10.53 5.86 5.21
CA ILE A 135 9.71 6.21 6.38
C ILE A 135 9.35 7.70 6.36
N SER A 136 10.30 8.56 6.01
CA SER A 136 10.05 10.00 5.90
C SER A 136 9.00 10.32 4.83
N CYS A 137 9.08 9.67 3.65
CA CYS A 137 8.10 9.87 2.58
C CYS A 137 6.70 9.38 3.02
N ILE A 138 6.61 8.17 3.60
CA ILE A 138 5.33 7.64 4.12
C ILE A 138 4.75 8.58 5.19
N SER A 139 5.59 9.11 6.09
CA SER A 139 5.16 10.05 7.13
C SER A 139 4.61 11.36 6.54
N LYS A 140 5.24 11.88 5.49
CA LYS A 140 4.73 13.08 4.78
C LYS A 140 3.36 12.81 4.16
N THR A 141 3.18 11.64 3.54
CA THR A 141 1.90 11.25 2.96
C THR A 141 0.83 11.11 4.05
N ALA A 142 1.14 10.49 5.19
CA ALA A 142 0.23 10.40 6.34
C ALA A 142 -0.17 11.77 6.88
N ASN A 143 0.74 12.74 6.95
CA ASN A 143 0.42 14.12 7.34
C ASN A 143 -0.55 14.81 6.36
N ILE A 144 -0.51 14.43 5.08
CA ILE A 144 -1.49 14.93 4.10
C ILE A 144 -2.87 14.31 4.38
N LEU A 145 -2.93 13.02 4.73
CA LEU A 145 -4.20 12.38 5.13
C LEU A 145 -4.83 13.08 6.34
N ASP A 146 -4.03 13.42 7.37
CA ASP A 146 -4.52 14.14 8.55
C ASP A 146 -5.19 15.46 8.17
N LYS A 147 -4.57 16.26 7.28
CA LYS A 147 -5.15 17.51 6.77
C LYS A 147 -6.43 17.29 5.97
N LEU A 148 -6.54 16.17 5.25
CA LEU A 148 -7.78 15.85 4.56
C LEU A 148 -8.89 15.45 5.52
N TYR A 149 -8.59 14.82 6.67
CA TYR A 149 -9.57 14.58 7.72
C TYR A 149 -10.03 15.87 8.40
N GLU A 150 -9.14 16.85 8.56
CA GLU A 150 -9.53 18.21 8.97
C GLU A 150 -10.51 18.81 7.97
N THR A 151 -10.22 18.67 6.66
CA THR A 151 -11.13 19.08 5.57
C THR A 151 -12.47 18.35 5.65
N CYS A 152 -12.51 17.04 5.94
CA CYS A 152 -13.75 16.32 6.16
C CYS A 152 -14.56 16.94 7.29
N THR A 153 -13.91 17.29 8.40
CA THR A 153 -14.54 17.95 9.54
C THR A 153 -15.24 19.28 9.13
N GLU A 154 -14.68 20.01 8.19
CA GLU A 154 -15.27 21.26 7.69
C GLU A 154 -16.38 21.04 6.65
N LYS A 155 -16.23 20.04 5.79
CA LYS A 155 -17.07 19.89 4.59
C LYS A 155 -18.24 18.94 4.75
N ILE A 156 -18.16 17.95 5.67
CA ILE A 156 -19.27 17.01 5.91
C ILE A 156 -20.49 17.78 6.44
N LYS A 157 -21.59 17.68 5.69
CA LYS A 157 -22.90 18.28 6.04
C LYS A 157 -24.02 17.52 5.34
N GLU A 158 -25.22 17.66 5.85
CA GLU A 158 -26.41 17.07 5.23
C GLU A 158 -26.60 17.56 3.79
N GLY A 159 -26.99 16.66 2.90
CA GLY A 159 -27.22 16.94 1.48
C GLY A 159 -25.97 16.92 0.60
N LEU A 160 -24.73 16.96 1.13
CA LEU A 160 -23.53 16.71 0.36
C LEU A 160 -23.47 15.23 -0.04
N SER A 161 -23.08 14.92 -1.29
CA SER A 161 -22.94 13.53 -1.73
C SER A 161 -21.55 12.96 -1.43
N GLU A 162 -21.46 11.62 -1.42
CA GLU A 162 -20.19 10.90 -1.30
C GLU A 162 -19.21 11.35 -2.38
N ARG A 163 -19.66 11.42 -3.65
CA ARG A 163 -18.88 11.87 -4.80
C ARG A 163 -18.40 13.32 -4.70
N GLU A 164 -19.26 14.22 -4.21
CA GLU A 164 -18.88 15.63 -4.02
C GLU A 164 -17.80 15.78 -2.94
N LEU A 165 -17.86 15.00 -1.85
CA LEU A 165 -16.81 15.00 -0.85
C LEU A 165 -15.51 14.44 -1.42
N GLN A 166 -15.56 13.29 -2.13
CA GLN A 166 -14.38 12.70 -2.77
C GLN A 166 -13.69 13.69 -3.71
N ALA A 167 -14.45 14.36 -4.58
CA ALA A 167 -13.90 15.35 -5.52
C ALA A 167 -13.16 16.48 -4.80
N LYS A 168 -13.71 16.99 -3.68
CA LYS A 168 -13.07 18.00 -2.85
C LYS A 168 -11.78 17.51 -2.22
N LEU A 169 -11.78 16.29 -1.69
CA LEU A 169 -10.59 15.70 -1.07
C LEU A 169 -9.48 15.43 -2.09
N ILE A 170 -9.82 14.94 -3.28
CA ILE A 170 -8.85 14.76 -4.38
C ILE A 170 -8.25 16.12 -4.78
N TYR A 171 -9.06 17.16 -4.93
CA TYR A 171 -8.58 18.48 -5.25
C TYR A 171 -7.59 19.02 -4.21
N GLU A 172 -7.91 18.91 -2.91
CA GLU A 172 -7.00 19.33 -1.84
C GLU A 172 -5.74 18.48 -1.76
N ALA A 173 -5.83 17.16 -1.97
CA ALA A 173 -4.68 16.27 -2.05
C ALA A 173 -3.71 16.69 -3.16
N MET A 174 -4.24 16.96 -4.36
CA MET A 174 -3.43 17.39 -5.52
C MET A 174 -2.75 18.75 -5.27
N LYS A 175 -3.39 19.67 -4.60
CA LYS A 175 -2.77 20.96 -4.18
C LYS A 175 -1.58 20.75 -3.24
N MET A 176 -1.61 19.68 -2.44
CA MET A 176 -0.51 19.28 -1.54
C MET A 176 0.52 18.35 -2.21
N GLY A 177 0.42 18.12 -3.54
CA GLY A 177 1.33 17.28 -4.31
C GLY A 177 1.09 15.77 -4.15
N ALA A 178 -0.02 15.38 -3.54
CA ALA A 178 -0.42 13.98 -3.44
C ALA A 178 -1.50 13.62 -4.45
N SER A 179 -1.60 12.34 -4.79
CA SER A 179 -2.63 11.82 -5.70
C SER A 179 -3.09 10.42 -5.27
N PRO A 180 -4.32 10.01 -5.63
CA PRO A 180 -4.73 8.63 -5.49
C PRO A 180 -3.77 7.70 -6.26
N PRO A 181 -3.30 6.60 -5.66
CA PRO A 181 -2.49 5.62 -6.37
C PRO A 181 -3.35 4.82 -7.35
N SER A 182 -2.75 4.39 -8.46
CA SER A 182 -3.38 3.37 -9.30
C SER A 182 -3.42 2.04 -8.55
N TYR A 183 -4.59 1.41 -8.48
CA TYR A 183 -4.76 0.11 -7.86
C TYR A 183 -5.64 -0.80 -8.70
N LYS A 184 -5.12 -1.98 -9.05
CA LYS A 184 -5.72 -2.88 -10.04
C LYS A 184 -7.13 -3.38 -9.66
N TRP A 185 -7.40 -3.51 -8.36
CA TRP A 185 -8.59 -4.20 -7.86
C TRP A 185 -9.73 -3.28 -7.41
N THR A 186 -9.54 -1.98 -7.48
CA THR A 186 -10.59 -0.99 -7.22
C THR A 186 -10.48 0.19 -8.17
N LEU A 187 -11.62 0.75 -8.52
CA LEU A 187 -11.68 1.96 -9.35
C LEU A 187 -11.43 3.21 -8.51
N ASP A 188 -11.80 3.16 -7.23
CA ASP A 188 -11.76 4.30 -6.31
C ASP A 188 -10.90 3.95 -5.09
N PRO A 189 -9.62 4.36 -5.05
CA PRO A 189 -8.77 4.16 -3.87
C PRO A 189 -9.12 5.10 -2.70
N LEU A 190 -9.99 6.10 -2.90
CA LEU A 190 -10.56 6.90 -1.85
C LEU A 190 -12.01 6.47 -1.62
N ILE A 191 -12.26 5.73 -0.55
CA ILE A 191 -13.61 5.25 -0.22
C ILE A 191 -14.29 6.29 0.67
N ILE A 192 -15.44 6.77 0.20
CA ILE A 192 -16.36 7.59 0.98
C ILE A 192 -17.72 6.92 0.93
N ALA A 193 -18.12 6.33 2.04
CA ALA A 193 -19.30 5.49 2.11
C ALA A 193 -20.15 5.81 3.34
N SER A 194 -21.41 6.15 3.11
CA SER A 194 -22.31 6.65 4.13
C SER A 194 -23.52 5.75 4.34
N GLY A 195 -23.99 5.63 5.59
CA GLY A 195 -25.14 4.80 5.92
C GLY A 195 -24.97 3.38 5.39
N PRO A 196 -25.97 2.83 4.62
CA PRO A 196 -25.92 1.47 4.09
C PRO A 196 -24.71 1.18 3.19
N ASN A 197 -24.20 2.16 2.42
CA ASN A 197 -23.00 1.96 1.60
C ASN A 197 -21.77 1.65 2.47
N GLY A 198 -21.66 2.26 3.65
CA GLY A 198 -20.59 2.01 4.61
C GLY A 198 -20.55 0.57 5.12
N ALA A 199 -21.60 -0.23 4.90
CA ALA A 199 -21.61 -1.65 5.22
C ALA A 199 -20.77 -2.51 4.26
N GLN A 200 -20.22 -1.93 3.20
CA GLN A 200 -19.34 -2.59 2.25
C GLN A 200 -17.90 -2.12 2.49
N PRO A 201 -16.96 -3.01 2.84
CA PRO A 201 -15.56 -2.62 3.08
C PRO A 201 -14.91 -1.86 1.91
N HIS A 202 -15.18 -2.29 0.67
CA HIS A 202 -14.72 -1.67 -0.56
C HIS A 202 -15.91 -1.04 -1.33
N ALA A 203 -16.65 -0.17 -0.64
CA ALA A 203 -17.76 0.53 -1.25
C ALA A 203 -17.30 1.36 -2.46
N GLN A 204 -18.06 1.27 -3.55
CA GLN A 204 -17.84 2.16 -4.68
C GLN A 204 -18.51 3.51 -4.42
N ILE A 205 -17.86 4.57 -4.92
CA ILE A 205 -18.39 5.93 -4.79
C ILE A 205 -19.76 6.07 -5.44
N SER A 206 -20.67 6.75 -4.75
CA SER A 206 -22.03 6.96 -5.23
C SER A 206 -22.47 8.43 -5.13
N ASP A 207 -23.64 8.71 -5.68
CA ASP A 207 -24.31 10.03 -5.56
C ASP A 207 -25.24 10.10 -4.33
N ARG A 208 -25.14 9.10 -3.43
CA ARG A 208 -25.89 9.11 -2.16
C ARG A 208 -25.54 10.37 -1.38
N LYS A 209 -26.57 11.09 -0.96
CA LYS A 209 -26.44 12.28 -0.12
C LYS A 209 -26.40 11.89 1.34
N PHE A 210 -25.51 12.53 2.10
CA PHE A 210 -25.43 12.37 3.55
C PHE A 210 -26.72 12.83 4.22
N ARG A 211 -27.13 12.09 5.22
CA ARG A 211 -28.35 12.33 6.00
C ARG A 211 -28.05 12.34 7.48
N SER A 212 -28.81 13.09 8.25
CA SER A 212 -28.75 13.03 9.71
C SER A 212 -28.89 11.58 10.19
N GLY A 213 -28.04 11.18 11.12
CA GLY A 213 -27.92 9.82 11.62
C GLY A 213 -26.90 8.94 10.87
N ASP A 214 -26.33 9.35 9.74
CA ASP A 214 -25.33 8.54 9.02
C ASP A 214 -24.01 8.38 9.80
N MET A 215 -23.46 7.17 9.74
CA MET A 215 -22.04 6.91 9.89
C MET A 215 -21.41 7.00 8.50
N ILE A 216 -20.32 7.74 8.38
CA ILE A 216 -19.64 8.02 7.11
C ILE A 216 -18.20 7.52 7.23
N VAL A 217 -17.90 6.40 6.57
CA VAL A 217 -16.53 5.87 6.44
C VAL A 217 -15.81 6.69 5.40
N VAL A 218 -14.68 7.25 5.78
CA VAL A 218 -13.75 7.96 4.91
C VAL A 218 -12.41 7.26 4.99
N ASP A 219 -12.06 6.53 3.93
CA ASP A 219 -10.83 5.78 3.81
C ASP A 219 -10.00 6.38 2.67
N LEU A 220 -8.82 6.85 3.02
CA LEU A 220 -7.98 7.66 2.15
C LEU A 220 -6.62 7.00 1.94
N THR A 221 -6.42 6.45 0.75
CA THR A 221 -5.13 5.97 0.28
C THR A 221 -4.53 6.99 -0.68
N LEU A 222 -3.39 7.57 -0.35
CA LEU A 222 -2.70 8.55 -1.19
C LEU A 222 -1.23 8.19 -1.43
N ARG A 223 -0.70 8.67 -2.54
CA ARG A 223 0.73 8.64 -2.91
C ARG A 223 1.29 10.05 -2.93
N HIS A 224 2.42 10.25 -2.25
CA HIS A 224 3.23 11.47 -2.31
C HIS A 224 4.72 11.07 -2.30
N GLU A 225 5.55 11.71 -3.15
CA GLU A 225 6.96 11.32 -3.34
C GLU A 225 7.12 9.79 -3.53
N GLU A 226 6.25 9.19 -4.34
CA GLU A 226 6.15 7.77 -4.72
C GLU A 226 5.73 6.80 -3.59
N TYR A 227 5.65 7.26 -2.35
CA TYR A 227 5.27 6.42 -1.21
C TYR A 227 3.84 6.66 -0.77
N ILE A 228 3.22 5.58 -0.33
CA ILE A 228 1.80 5.51 0.02
C ILE A 228 1.64 5.56 1.54
N ALA A 229 0.64 6.28 1.99
CA ALA A 229 0.02 6.13 3.31
C ALA A 229 -1.46 5.84 3.15
N ASP A 230 -2.01 5.11 4.10
CA ASP A 230 -3.37 4.64 4.15
C ASP A 230 -3.94 4.87 5.55
N ALA A 231 -5.13 5.41 5.63
CA ALA A 231 -5.82 5.62 6.89
C ALA A 231 -7.34 5.70 6.69
N THR A 232 -8.09 5.31 7.71
CA THR A 232 -9.56 5.42 7.73
C THR A 232 -10.04 6.13 8.98
N ARG A 233 -10.99 7.03 8.80
CA ARG A 233 -11.82 7.59 9.88
C ARG A 233 -13.29 7.46 9.55
N THR A 234 -14.09 7.19 10.56
CA THR A 234 -15.55 7.19 10.44
C THR A 234 -16.13 8.38 11.18
N PHE A 235 -16.94 9.19 10.48
CA PHE A 235 -17.61 10.37 11.00
C PHE A 235 -19.09 10.08 11.30
N GLY A 236 -19.67 10.83 12.22
CA GLY A 236 -21.11 10.86 12.43
C GLY A 236 -21.73 12.15 11.87
N LEU A 237 -22.98 12.10 11.44
CA LEU A 237 -23.73 13.29 11.02
C LEU A 237 -25.06 13.38 11.73
N GLY A 238 -25.33 14.51 12.41
CA GLY A 238 -26.57 14.74 13.15
C GLY A 238 -26.72 13.83 14.37
N ALA A 239 -27.92 13.36 14.64
CA ALA A 239 -28.23 12.53 15.81
C ALA A 239 -27.79 11.06 15.60
N ILE A 240 -26.68 10.67 16.20
CA ILE A 240 -26.13 9.30 16.12
C ILE A 240 -26.76 8.45 17.25
N SER A 241 -27.36 7.31 16.89
CA SER A 241 -27.96 6.38 17.85
C SER A 241 -26.91 5.71 18.74
N SER A 242 -27.33 5.30 19.95
CA SER A 242 -26.49 4.60 20.92
C SER A 242 -25.87 3.33 20.37
N ASP A 243 -26.57 2.57 19.53
CA ASP A 243 -26.06 1.37 18.86
C ASP A 243 -24.87 1.68 17.94
N LYS A 244 -24.95 2.78 17.18
CA LYS A 244 -23.85 3.22 16.29
C LYS A 244 -22.64 3.66 17.09
N ILE A 245 -22.86 4.41 18.18
CA ILE A 245 -21.80 4.81 19.12
C ILE A 245 -21.13 3.58 19.75
N LYS A 246 -21.93 2.57 20.14
CA LYS A 246 -21.41 1.31 20.68
C LYS A 246 -20.50 0.60 19.66
N VAL A 247 -20.96 0.43 18.42
CA VAL A 247 -20.15 -0.19 17.35
C VAL A 247 -18.86 0.60 17.08
N TYR A 248 -18.94 1.92 17.04
CA TYR A 248 -17.78 2.79 16.88
C TYR A 248 -16.73 2.56 17.98
N ASN A 249 -17.16 2.56 19.24
CA ASN A 249 -16.26 2.37 20.38
C ASN A 249 -15.60 0.99 20.37
N VAL A 250 -16.32 -0.07 19.95
CA VAL A 250 -15.74 -1.42 19.80
C VAL A 250 -14.64 -1.43 18.73
N VAL A 251 -14.87 -0.79 17.58
CA VAL A 251 -13.85 -0.69 16.52
C VAL A 251 -12.65 0.13 16.98
N ARG A 252 -12.88 1.24 17.66
CA ARG A 252 -11.80 2.08 18.21
C ARG A 252 -10.95 1.30 19.22
N GLU A 253 -11.56 0.63 20.19
CA GLU A 253 -10.85 -0.18 21.18
C GLU A 253 -10.03 -1.30 20.51
N SER A 254 -10.61 -1.97 19.52
CA SER A 254 -9.92 -2.98 18.71
C SER A 254 -8.69 -2.41 18.01
N GLN A 255 -8.84 -1.27 17.37
CA GLN A 255 -7.75 -0.61 16.62
C GLN A 255 -6.64 -0.10 17.56
N GLU A 256 -6.98 0.57 18.64
CA GLU A 256 -6.01 1.06 19.63
C GLU A 256 -5.25 -0.08 20.28
N SER A 257 -5.93 -1.20 20.61
CA SER A 257 -5.28 -2.40 21.14
C SER A 257 -4.33 -3.03 20.15
N GLY A 258 -4.74 -3.13 18.87
CA GLY A 258 -3.92 -3.63 17.79
C GLY A 258 -2.67 -2.77 17.57
N VAL A 259 -2.83 -1.45 17.46
CA VAL A 259 -1.69 -0.51 17.31
C VAL A 259 -0.73 -0.61 18.48
N LYS A 260 -1.25 -0.61 19.72
CA LYS A 260 -0.42 -0.73 20.93
C LYS A 260 0.40 -2.02 20.98
N ALA A 261 -0.12 -3.10 20.39
CA ALA A 261 0.56 -4.40 20.35
C ALA A 261 1.65 -4.48 19.27
N VAL A 262 1.66 -3.57 18.28
CA VAL A 262 2.68 -3.57 17.21
C VAL A 262 4.08 -3.39 17.80
N SER A 263 4.90 -4.44 17.71
CA SER A 263 6.29 -4.44 18.19
C SER A 263 7.11 -5.53 17.50
N GLU A 264 8.45 -5.48 17.63
CA GLU A 264 9.38 -6.40 16.95
C GLU A 264 9.21 -7.89 17.29
N HIS A 265 8.53 -8.22 18.38
CA HIS A 265 8.42 -9.61 18.84
C HIS A 265 7.09 -10.25 18.50
N MET A 266 6.11 -9.44 18.11
CA MET A 266 4.77 -9.92 17.76
C MET A 266 4.74 -10.50 16.35
N THR A 267 3.95 -11.55 16.16
CA THR A 267 3.63 -12.04 14.82
C THR A 267 2.48 -11.25 14.22
N CYS A 268 2.39 -11.23 12.89
CA CYS A 268 1.25 -10.64 12.19
C CYS A 268 -0.09 -11.27 12.65
N GLY A 269 -0.07 -12.58 12.95
CA GLY A 269 -1.24 -13.30 13.47
C GLY A 269 -1.65 -12.88 14.87
N ASP A 270 -0.70 -12.53 15.73
CA ASP A 270 -1.00 -12.06 17.09
C ASP A 270 -1.72 -10.71 17.06
N ILE A 271 -1.28 -9.79 16.19
CA ILE A 271 -1.95 -8.48 16.01
C ILE A 271 -3.39 -8.67 15.52
N ASP A 272 -3.58 -9.52 14.49
CA ASP A 272 -4.92 -9.84 13.98
C ASP A 272 -5.80 -10.46 15.08
N HIS A 273 -5.24 -11.36 15.88
CA HIS A 273 -5.96 -12.00 16.99
C HIS A 273 -6.43 -10.98 18.04
N ILE A 274 -5.56 -10.04 18.44
CA ILE A 274 -5.89 -8.98 19.40
C ILE A 274 -7.06 -8.13 18.91
N CYS A 275 -7.00 -7.68 17.65
CA CYS A 275 -8.09 -6.89 17.06
C CYS A 275 -9.40 -7.68 17.00
N ARG A 276 -9.34 -8.94 16.55
CA ARG A 276 -10.54 -9.79 16.44
C ARG A 276 -11.13 -10.15 17.80
N GLN A 277 -10.32 -10.30 18.83
CA GLN A 277 -10.78 -10.65 20.17
C GLN A 277 -11.71 -9.58 20.72
N ALA A 278 -11.35 -8.29 20.64
CA ALA A 278 -12.19 -7.19 21.08
C ALA A 278 -13.56 -7.18 20.37
N ILE A 279 -13.55 -7.36 19.03
CA ILE A 279 -14.77 -7.39 18.22
C ILE A 279 -15.62 -8.63 18.53
N THR A 280 -15.00 -9.79 18.75
CA THR A 280 -15.68 -11.05 19.06
C THR A 280 -16.36 -11.00 20.44
N GLN A 281 -15.66 -10.49 21.45
CA GLN A 281 -16.22 -10.33 22.81
C GLN A 281 -17.42 -9.39 22.84
N SER A 282 -17.50 -8.46 21.89
CA SER A 282 -18.63 -7.54 21.73
C SER A 282 -19.77 -8.11 20.87
N GLY A 283 -19.66 -9.35 20.38
CA GLY A 283 -20.70 -10.05 19.62
C GLY A 283 -20.71 -9.78 18.11
N PHE A 284 -19.66 -9.13 17.56
CA PHE A 284 -19.60 -8.74 16.14
C PHE A 284 -18.63 -9.58 15.29
N ASN A 285 -18.24 -10.78 15.73
CA ASN A 285 -17.26 -11.65 15.08
C ASN A 285 -17.54 -11.92 13.58
N LYS A 286 -18.83 -12.03 13.20
CA LYS A 286 -19.23 -12.26 11.79
C LYS A 286 -19.19 -11.00 10.93
N SER A 287 -19.05 -9.83 11.53
CA SER A 287 -19.10 -8.53 10.85
C SER A 287 -17.71 -7.94 10.59
N PHE A 288 -16.63 -8.61 11.02
CA PHE A 288 -15.24 -8.26 10.67
C PHE A 288 -14.71 -9.26 9.63
N VAL A 289 -14.81 -8.91 8.36
CA VAL A 289 -14.74 -9.83 7.21
C VAL A 289 -13.44 -9.78 6.42
N HIS A 290 -12.48 -8.94 6.81
CA HIS A 290 -11.18 -8.81 6.11
C HIS A 290 -9.98 -8.99 7.05
N ALA A 291 -8.77 -8.90 6.53
CA ALA A 291 -7.53 -8.90 7.32
C ALA A 291 -7.45 -7.63 8.20
N THR A 292 -6.72 -7.71 9.30
CA THR A 292 -6.53 -6.55 10.19
C THR A 292 -5.60 -5.50 9.58
N GLY A 293 -4.86 -5.84 8.52
CA GLY A 293 -3.97 -4.90 7.86
C GLY A 293 -2.97 -5.56 6.92
N HIS A 294 -2.12 -4.72 6.36
CA HIS A 294 -1.10 -5.10 5.38
C HIS A 294 0.14 -4.22 5.49
N GLY A 295 1.22 -4.63 4.83
CA GLY A 295 2.36 -3.77 4.60
C GLY A 295 2.03 -2.66 3.61
N ILE A 296 2.71 -1.53 3.74
CA ILE A 296 2.50 -0.36 2.90
C ILE A 296 3.85 0.27 2.54
N GLY A 297 3.94 0.87 1.36
CA GLY A 297 5.17 1.50 0.89
C GLY A 297 5.04 2.04 -0.52
N LEU A 298 5.61 1.37 -1.51
CA LEU A 298 5.45 1.72 -2.93
C LEU A 298 4.13 1.19 -3.51
N GLU A 299 3.60 0.11 -2.93
CA GLU A 299 2.28 -0.44 -3.28
C GLU A 299 1.28 -0.18 -2.16
N VAL A 300 -0.01 -0.10 -2.51
CA VAL A 300 -1.11 0.00 -1.54
C VAL A 300 -1.08 -1.20 -0.62
N HIS A 301 -0.96 -2.39 -1.19
CA HIS A 301 -0.87 -3.64 -0.47
C HIS A 301 0.44 -4.35 -0.79
N GLU A 302 1.32 -4.47 0.19
CA GLU A 302 2.55 -5.27 0.12
C GLU A 302 2.74 -6.07 1.42
N PRO A 303 3.58 -7.11 1.45
CA PRO A 303 3.88 -7.80 2.71
C PRO A 303 4.52 -6.87 3.77
N PRO A 304 4.30 -7.17 5.07
CA PRO A 304 3.65 -8.36 5.62
C PRO A 304 2.13 -8.22 5.69
N TRP A 305 1.41 -9.35 5.70
CA TRP A 305 -0.05 -9.38 5.84
C TRP A 305 -0.42 -9.58 7.31
N ILE A 306 -1.12 -8.61 7.91
CA ILE A 306 -1.62 -8.68 9.29
C ILE A 306 -2.94 -9.46 9.30
N ARG A 307 -2.83 -10.79 9.34
CA ARG A 307 -3.98 -11.69 9.28
C ARG A 307 -3.76 -12.94 10.10
N GLY A 308 -4.86 -13.59 10.51
CA GLY A 308 -4.82 -14.83 11.29
C GLY A 308 -3.91 -15.89 10.69
N LYS A 309 -3.25 -16.68 11.54
CA LYS A 309 -2.29 -17.74 11.21
C LYS A 309 -0.97 -17.28 10.54
N ASN A 310 -0.76 -15.99 10.29
CA ASN A 310 0.52 -15.52 9.76
C ASN A 310 1.56 -15.43 10.89
N GLN A 311 2.51 -16.37 10.88
CA GLN A 311 3.59 -16.49 11.88
C GLN A 311 4.79 -15.56 11.59
N GLN A 312 4.71 -14.72 10.57
CA GLN A 312 5.77 -13.75 10.27
C GLN A 312 5.88 -12.75 11.42
N LYS A 313 7.07 -12.68 12.03
CA LYS A 313 7.38 -11.69 13.06
C LYS A 313 7.58 -10.32 12.44
N LEU A 314 7.04 -9.32 13.09
CA LEU A 314 7.33 -7.94 12.78
C LEU A 314 8.78 -7.61 13.10
N LYS A 315 9.37 -6.69 12.35
CA LYS A 315 10.75 -6.21 12.52
C LYS A 315 10.77 -4.69 12.48
N SER A 316 11.74 -4.09 13.14
CA SER A 316 11.97 -2.64 13.03
C SER A 316 11.94 -2.17 11.59
N ASN A 317 11.37 -1.00 11.40
CA ASN A 317 11.21 -0.32 10.12
C ASN A 317 10.27 -1.03 9.12
N MET A 318 9.50 -2.03 9.54
CA MET A 318 8.33 -2.42 8.78
C MET A 318 7.24 -1.35 8.92
N SER A 319 6.58 -1.01 7.81
CA SER A 319 5.41 -0.14 7.79
C SER A 319 4.18 -0.96 7.46
N VAL A 320 3.16 -0.88 8.32
CA VAL A 320 1.92 -1.67 8.20
C VAL A 320 0.71 -0.83 8.53
N THR A 321 -0.48 -1.26 8.06
CA THR A 321 -1.77 -0.73 8.51
C THR A 321 -2.34 -1.56 9.65
N VAL A 322 -3.18 -0.93 10.48
CA VAL A 322 -4.03 -1.60 11.49
C VAL A 322 -5.43 -1.02 11.34
N GLU A 323 -6.34 -1.80 10.75
CA GLU A 323 -7.61 -1.32 10.17
C GLU A 323 -8.84 -2.19 10.52
N PRO A 324 -9.08 -2.58 11.78
CA PRO A 324 -10.27 -3.36 12.09
C PRO A 324 -11.55 -2.59 11.73
N GLY A 325 -12.57 -3.34 11.29
CA GLY A 325 -13.87 -2.78 10.94
C GLY A 325 -15.03 -3.70 11.28
N ILE A 326 -16.19 -3.12 11.49
CA ILE A 326 -17.47 -3.80 11.67
C ILE A 326 -18.44 -3.32 10.61
N TYR A 327 -18.98 -4.26 9.82
CA TYR A 327 -19.86 -3.96 8.70
C TYR A 327 -21.20 -4.67 8.92
N LEU A 328 -22.25 -3.90 9.18
CA LEU A 328 -23.59 -4.40 9.41
C LEU A 328 -24.41 -4.24 8.14
N GLN A 329 -24.58 -5.34 7.42
CA GLN A 329 -25.20 -5.35 6.10
C GLN A 329 -26.50 -4.54 6.07
N ASP A 330 -26.68 -3.75 5.00
CA ASP A 330 -27.82 -2.86 4.75
C ASP A 330 -28.06 -1.77 5.82
N ARG A 331 -27.14 -1.62 6.77
CA ARG A 331 -27.25 -0.65 7.86
C ARG A 331 -26.15 0.40 7.84
N PHE A 332 -24.92 0.04 8.18
CA PHE A 332 -23.76 0.90 8.21
C PHE A 332 -22.48 0.10 8.48
N GLY A 333 -21.34 0.73 8.25
CA GLY A 333 -20.04 0.22 8.68
C GLY A 333 -19.28 1.24 9.50
N VAL A 334 -18.27 0.74 10.21
CA VAL A 334 -17.25 1.53 10.92
C VAL A 334 -15.91 0.91 10.68
N ARG A 335 -14.93 1.69 10.23
CA ARG A 335 -13.51 1.35 10.17
C ARG A 335 -12.70 2.49 10.77
N ILE A 336 -11.66 2.15 11.52
CA ILE A 336 -10.65 3.07 12.01
C ILE A 336 -9.31 2.44 11.69
N GLU A 337 -8.43 3.20 11.06
CA GLU A 337 -7.16 2.72 10.56
C GLU A 337 -6.05 3.74 10.73
N ASP A 338 -4.85 3.26 10.99
CA ASP A 338 -3.62 4.03 10.92
C ASP A 338 -2.53 3.27 10.18
N SER A 339 -1.73 4.00 9.40
CA SER A 339 -0.39 3.56 9.00
C SER A 339 0.59 3.71 10.15
N VAL A 340 1.30 2.64 10.49
CA VAL A 340 2.25 2.63 11.59
C VAL A 340 3.61 2.06 11.17
N VAL A 341 4.68 2.48 11.86
CA VAL A 341 6.02 1.92 11.68
C VAL A 341 6.42 1.16 12.94
N VAL A 342 6.86 -0.08 12.74
CA VAL A 342 7.40 -0.93 13.80
C VAL A 342 8.74 -0.36 14.27
N SER A 343 8.91 -0.18 15.58
CA SER A 343 10.16 0.23 16.22
C SER A 343 10.33 -0.55 17.53
N LYS A 344 11.09 -0.07 18.51
CA LYS A 344 11.10 -0.65 19.88
C LYS A 344 9.70 -0.69 20.52
N GLY A 345 8.80 0.16 20.07
CA GLY A 345 7.36 0.11 20.23
C GLY A 345 6.72 0.36 18.86
N VAL A 346 5.67 1.18 18.81
CA VAL A 346 5.01 1.60 17.58
C VAL A 346 5.17 3.10 17.37
N LYS A 347 5.47 3.50 16.12
CA LYS A 347 5.37 4.91 15.68
C LYS A 347 4.11 5.04 14.82
N ASN A 348 3.07 5.63 15.38
CA ASN A 348 1.87 5.98 14.60
C ASN A 348 2.18 7.18 13.70
N LEU A 349 1.84 7.07 12.41
CA LEU A 349 2.08 8.12 11.42
C LEU A 349 0.86 9.03 11.24
N CYS A 350 -0.34 8.56 11.59
CA CYS A 350 -1.59 9.30 11.47
C CYS A 350 -1.93 9.92 12.84
N GLN A 351 -2.14 11.22 12.86
CA GLN A 351 -2.34 12.00 14.10
C GLN A 351 -3.76 12.51 14.27
N PHE A 352 -4.60 12.46 13.21
CA PHE A 352 -6.00 12.87 13.33
C PHE A 352 -6.73 12.01 14.36
N THR A 353 -7.61 12.64 15.16
CA THR A 353 -8.32 12.00 16.28
C THR A 353 -9.04 10.70 15.90
N LYS A 354 -9.07 9.76 16.83
CA LYS A 354 -9.91 8.54 16.77
C LYS A 354 -11.21 8.68 17.59
N ASP A 355 -11.45 9.81 18.20
CA ASP A 355 -12.75 10.08 18.78
C ASP A 355 -13.79 10.31 17.68
N LEU A 356 -15.03 9.89 17.93
CA LEU A 356 -16.10 10.09 16.97
C LEU A 356 -16.37 11.58 16.77
N VAL A 357 -15.98 12.09 15.62
CA VAL A 357 -16.35 13.44 15.21
C VAL A 357 -17.77 13.44 14.65
N VAL A 358 -18.69 14.11 15.34
CA VAL A 358 -20.08 14.25 14.90
C VAL A 358 -20.29 15.67 14.38
N LYS A 359 -20.81 15.76 13.16
CA LYS A 359 -21.18 17.04 12.52
C LYS A 359 -22.67 17.30 12.71
N GLY A 360 -22.97 18.56 12.99
CA GLY A 360 -24.36 19.04 13.15
C GLY A 360 -25.09 19.29 11.84
#